data_7874c40875e8cd22398f94d4c83b3aeb
#
_entry.id   7874c40875e8cd22398f94d4c83b3aeb
#
_cell.length_a   1.000
_cell.length_b   1.000
_cell.length_c   1.000
_cell.angle_alpha   90.00
_cell.angle_beta   90.00
_cell.angle_gamma   90.00
#
_symmetry.space_group_name_H-M   'P 1'
#
loop_
_entity.id
_entity.type
_entity.pdbx_description
1 polymer ?
#
loop_
_entity_poly.entity_id
_entity_poly.type
_entity_poly.pdbx_seq_one_letter_code
_entity_poly.pdbx_strand_id
1 'polypeptide(L)'
;MTPTPSTIKKTGATFTPEGLANFLAEKLITLANSEGMTHLSVLDPACGDGSLLHAINKVGEGNVDKLIGYDTNASYIEETKSLLVDKAKSLELECQDFLTVSPNRVDLFSVGNRAEFADLVIANPPYVRTQVLGAQKTQQLAHDFNLTGKIDLYYPFLMAMTNALKKGGLLGVITSNRYIST
;
A
#
# COMPACT_ATOMS: atom_id res chain seq x y z
N MET A 1 19.04 11.24 1.97
CA MET A 1 19.98 10.66 0.97
C MET A 1 19.15 9.98 -0.12
N THR A 2 19.28 10.40 -1.36
CA THR A 2 18.63 9.70 -2.49
C THR A 2 19.25 8.31 -2.66
N PRO A 3 18.45 7.24 -2.76
CA PRO A 3 18.97 5.88 -2.91
C PRO A 3 19.77 5.73 -4.21
N THR A 4 20.84 4.97 -4.15
CA THR A 4 21.65 4.70 -5.35
C THR A 4 20.92 3.77 -6.32
N PRO A 5 21.21 3.85 -7.64
CA PRO A 5 20.57 2.99 -8.64
C PRO A 5 20.69 1.48 -8.36
N SER A 6 21.71 1.05 -7.62
CA SER A 6 21.91 -0.35 -7.22
C SER A 6 20.97 -0.78 -6.09
N THR A 7 20.59 0.12 -5.19
CA THR A 7 19.64 -0.14 -4.09
C THR A 7 18.23 -0.23 -4.64
N ILE A 8 17.84 0.66 -5.54
CA ILE A 8 16.53 0.65 -6.22
C ILE A 8 16.30 -0.68 -6.97
N LYS A 9 17.32 -1.22 -7.65
CA LYS A 9 17.20 -2.51 -8.35
C LYS A 9 16.99 -3.72 -7.42
N LYS A 10 17.48 -3.66 -6.18
CA LYS A 10 17.36 -4.76 -5.20
C LYS A 10 16.06 -4.73 -4.41
N THR A 11 15.56 -3.55 -4.10
CA THR A 11 14.38 -3.38 -3.24
C THR A 11 13.11 -3.09 -4.03
N GLY A 12 13.21 -2.68 -5.30
CA GLY A 12 12.07 -2.23 -6.11
C GLY A 12 11.46 -0.93 -5.60
N ALA A 13 12.09 -0.26 -4.63
CA ALA A 13 11.61 0.98 -4.05
C ALA A 13 11.58 2.07 -5.14
N THR A 14 10.40 2.61 -5.37
CA THR A 14 10.17 3.70 -6.32
C THR A 14 9.46 4.81 -5.56
N PHE A 15 10.14 5.94 -5.36
CA PHE A 15 9.50 7.11 -4.76
C PHE A 15 8.49 7.72 -5.71
N THR A 16 7.35 8.09 -5.17
CA THR A 16 6.29 8.70 -5.96
C THR A 16 6.54 10.20 -6.10
N PRO A 17 6.70 10.73 -7.34
CA PRO A 17 6.81 12.18 -7.53
C PRO A 17 5.61 12.92 -6.96
N GLU A 18 5.84 14.06 -6.33
CA GLU A 18 4.81 14.85 -5.64
C GLU A 18 3.58 15.12 -6.51
N GLY A 19 3.78 15.50 -7.78
CA GLY A 19 2.66 15.76 -8.70
C GLY A 19 1.78 14.51 -8.95
N LEU A 20 2.38 13.32 -8.98
CA LEU A 20 1.65 12.07 -9.16
C LEU A 20 0.94 11.66 -7.85
N ALA A 21 1.58 11.87 -6.71
CA ALA A 21 0.97 11.62 -5.41
C ALA A 21 -0.25 12.51 -5.18
N ASN A 22 -0.14 13.81 -5.46
CA ASN A 22 -1.24 14.76 -5.37
C ASN A 22 -2.38 14.40 -6.32
N PHE A 23 -2.07 14.06 -7.57
CA PHE A 23 -3.08 13.66 -8.56
C PHE A 23 -3.88 12.44 -8.08
N LEU A 24 -3.22 11.39 -7.59
CA LEU A 24 -3.89 10.18 -7.12
C LEU A 24 -4.73 10.47 -5.87
N ALA A 25 -4.21 11.25 -4.93
CA ALA A 25 -4.90 11.68 -3.73
C ALA A 25 -6.17 12.48 -4.06
N GLU A 26 -6.08 13.47 -4.96
CA GLU A 26 -7.24 14.25 -5.43
C GLU A 26 -8.33 13.38 -6.04
N LYS A 27 -7.95 12.41 -6.88
CA LYS A 27 -8.93 11.49 -7.50
C LYS A 27 -9.64 10.63 -6.45
N LEU A 28 -8.88 10.05 -5.51
CA LEU A 28 -9.47 9.22 -4.44
C LEU A 28 -10.39 10.02 -3.53
N ILE A 29 -9.96 11.19 -3.05
CA ILE A 29 -10.78 12.03 -2.16
C ILE A 29 -12.01 12.57 -2.89
N THR A 30 -11.88 12.99 -4.17
CA THR A 30 -13.03 13.41 -4.96
C THR A 30 -14.08 12.31 -5.09
N LEU A 31 -13.64 11.08 -5.36
CA LEU A 31 -14.53 9.93 -5.47
C LEU A 31 -15.14 9.57 -4.11
N ALA A 32 -14.35 9.53 -3.04
CA ALA A 32 -14.85 9.27 -1.68
C ALA A 32 -15.92 10.28 -1.27
N ASN A 33 -15.70 11.57 -1.54
CA ASN A 33 -16.68 12.61 -1.26
C ASN A 33 -17.97 12.45 -2.08
N SER A 34 -17.87 12.03 -3.36
CA SER A 34 -19.05 11.78 -4.20
C SER A 34 -19.87 10.58 -3.73
N GLU A 35 -19.25 9.60 -3.07
CA GLU A 35 -19.89 8.45 -2.43
C GLU A 35 -20.38 8.77 -1.00
N GLY A 36 -20.20 10.00 -0.51
CA GLY A 36 -20.59 10.43 0.84
C GLY A 36 -19.75 9.82 1.96
N MET A 37 -18.54 9.35 1.66
CA MET A 37 -17.65 8.76 2.66
C MET A 37 -17.05 9.83 3.56
N THR A 38 -17.05 9.58 4.85
CA THR A 38 -16.52 10.48 5.89
C THR A 38 -15.74 9.70 6.94
N HIS A 39 -14.89 10.37 7.70
CA HIS A 39 -14.08 9.74 8.76
C HIS A 39 -13.17 8.65 8.24
N LEU A 40 -12.43 8.96 7.17
CA LEU A 40 -11.69 7.99 6.38
C LEU A 40 -10.46 7.45 7.13
N SER A 41 -10.31 6.14 7.12
CA SER A 41 -9.06 5.44 7.40
C SER A 41 -8.36 5.10 6.07
N VAL A 42 -7.12 5.55 5.93
CA VAL A 42 -6.33 5.39 4.70
C VAL A 42 -5.13 4.50 4.93
N LEU A 43 -4.94 3.51 4.08
CA LEU A 43 -3.82 2.57 4.12
C LEU A 43 -2.87 2.80 2.94
N ASP A 44 -1.55 2.83 3.22
CA ASP A 44 -0.49 2.60 2.24
C ASP A 44 0.33 1.36 2.67
N PRO A 45 0.25 0.24 1.94
CA PRO A 45 0.91 -1.02 2.30
C PRO A 45 2.41 -1.06 1.99
N ALA A 46 2.98 -0.02 1.37
CA ALA A 46 4.39 0.11 1.04
C ALA A 46 4.77 1.61 1.00
N CYS A 47 4.61 2.29 2.15
CA CYS A 47 4.52 3.74 2.22
C CYS A 47 5.82 4.50 1.89
N GLY A 48 6.96 3.83 1.89
CA GLY A 48 8.25 4.44 1.56
C GLY A 48 8.52 5.69 2.39
N ASP A 49 8.78 6.81 1.73
CA ASP A 49 9.02 8.13 2.34
C ASP A 49 7.75 8.86 2.81
N GLY A 50 6.57 8.24 2.68
CA GLY A 50 5.28 8.80 3.10
C GLY A 50 4.64 9.78 2.12
N SER A 51 5.18 9.94 0.92
CA SER A 51 4.69 10.91 -0.08
C SER A 51 3.20 10.75 -0.38
N LEU A 52 2.69 9.53 -0.55
CA LEU A 52 1.28 9.25 -0.84
C LEU A 52 0.39 9.54 0.39
N LEU A 53 0.80 9.09 1.58
CA LEU A 53 0.08 9.37 2.82
C LEU A 53 0.03 10.88 3.12
N HIS A 54 1.13 11.59 2.85
CA HIS A 54 1.16 13.05 3.00
C HIS A 54 0.20 13.74 2.03
N ALA A 55 0.22 13.36 0.75
CA ALA A 55 -0.65 13.94 -0.27
C ALA A 55 -2.13 13.75 0.07
N ILE A 56 -2.53 12.52 0.45
CA ILE A 56 -3.94 12.22 0.74
C ILE A 56 -4.42 12.88 2.05
N ASN A 57 -3.55 13.01 3.05
CA ASN A 57 -3.86 13.72 4.28
C ASN A 57 -4.10 15.22 4.02
N LYS A 58 -3.27 15.82 3.16
CA LYS A 58 -3.39 17.23 2.77
C LYS A 58 -4.67 17.51 1.98
N VAL A 59 -4.97 16.67 0.98
CA VAL A 59 -6.15 16.85 0.11
C VAL A 59 -7.44 16.49 0.85
N GLY A 60 -7.40 15.50 1.75
CA GLY A 60 -8.54 15.05 2.55
C GLY A 60 -8.67 15.73 3.90
N GLU A 61 -8.11 16.96 4.05
CA GLU A 61 -8.14 17.68 5.33
C GLU A 61 -9.57 17.81 5.87
N GLY A 62 -9.74 17.41 7.14
CA GLY A 62 -11.04 17.36 7.82
C GLY A 62 -11.83 16.06 7.59
N ASN A 63 -11.52 15.26 6.59
CA ASN A 63 -12.21 14.00 6.27
C ASN A 63 -11.34 12.74 6.51
N VAL A 64 -10.02 12.87 6.53
CA VAL A 64 -9.10 11.77 6.86
C VAL A 64 -8.85 11.76 8.36
N ASP A 65 -9.28 10.71 9.04
CA ASP A 65 -9.14 10.56 10.50
C ASP A 65 -7.94 9.69 10.87
N LYS A 66 -7.56 8.72 10.01
CA LYS A 66 -6.50 7.77 10.31
C LYS A 66 -5.64 7.49 9.10
N LEU A 67 -4.32 7.54 9.29
CA LEU A 67 -3.33 7.09 8.33
C LEU A 67 -2.65 5.82 8.84
N ILE A 68 -2.52 4.83 7.97
CA ILE A 68 -1.90 3.54 8.26
C ILE A 68 -0.84 3.29 7.19
N GLY A 69 0.41 3.05 7.60
CA GLY A 69 1.51 2.80 6.68
C GLY A 69 2.34 1.59 7.07
N TYR A 70 2.69 0.78 6.09
CA TYR A 70 3.63 -0.33 6.22
C TYR A 70 4.84 -0.10 5.31
N ASP A 71 6.02 -0.43 5.78
CA ASP A 71 7.22 -0.57 4.96
C ASP A 71 8.19 -1.54 5.65
N THR A 72 9.01 -2.23 4.87
CA THR A 72 10.04 -3.14 5.39
C THR A 72 11.31 -2.41 5.82
N ASN A 73 11.45 -1.13 5.47
CA ASN A 73 12.62 -0.31 5.76
C ASN A 73 12.34 0.65 6.92
N ALA A 74 12.99 0.40 8.06
CA ALA A 74 12.84 1.22 9.26
C ALA A 74 13.18 2.70 9.04
N SER A 75 14.14 3.03 8.15
CA SER A 75 14.50 4.43 7.84
C SER A 75 13.34 5.16 7.16
N TYR A 76 12.62 4.50 6.26
CA TYR A 76 11.44 5.07 5.61
C TYR A 76 10.28 5.28 6.58
N ILE A 77 10.08 4.35 7.51
CA ILE A 77 9.08 4.50 8.57
C ILE A 77 9.38 5.75 9.43
N GLU A 78 10.64 5.96 9.82
CA GLU A 78 11.02 7.15 10.59
C GLU A 78 10.90 8.45 9.77
N GLU A 79 11.23 8.43 8.47
CA GLU A 79 11.01 9.56 7.56
C GLU A 79 9.51 9.90 7.46
N THR A 80 8.67 8.90 7.21
CA THR A 80 7.20 9.04 7.13
C THR A 80 6.62 9.55 8.45
N LYS A 81 7.09 9.03 9.59
CA LYS A 81 6.68 9.49 10.91
C LYS A 81 7.02 10.97 11.13
N SER A 82 8.25 11.37 10.82
CA SER A 82 8.69 12.76 10.93
C SER A 82 7.89 13.71 10.04
N LEU A 83 7.46 13.23 8.87
CA LEU A 83 6.65 14.00 7.92
C LEU A 83 5.21 14.23 8.41
N LEU A 84 4.61 13.27 9.13
CA LEU A 84 3.17 13.19 9.37
C LEU A 84 2.74 13.36 10.83
N VAL A 85 3.65 13.20 11.82
CA VAL A 85 3.29 13.15 13.24
C VAL A 85 2.47 14.35 13.73
N ASP A 86 2.77 15.55 13.25
CA ASP A 86 2.09 16.78 13.64
C ASP A 86 0.95 17.19 12.68
N LYS A 87 0.66 16.36 11.67
CA LYS A 87 -0.30 16.67 10.60
C LYS A 87 -1.48 15.72 10.53
N ALA A 88 -1.30 14.48 10.97
CA ALA A 88 -2.34 13.46 10.97
C ALA A 88 -3.12 13.46 12.28
N LYS A 89 -4.43 13.24 12.22
CA LYS A 89 -5.26 13.06 13.43
C LYS A 89 -4.89 11.78 14.17
N SER A 90 -4.65 10.70 13.44
CA SER A 90 -4.15 9.43 13.93
C SER A 90 -3.17 8.83 12.93
N LEU A 91 -2.03 8.33 13.40
CA LEU A 91 -0.96 7.78 12.59
C LEU A 91 -0.50 6.43 13.16
N GLU A 92 -0.63 5.38 12.36
CA GLU A 92 -0.13 4.04 12.66
C GLU A 92 0.89 3.63 11.60
N LEU A 93 2.14 3.45 11.99
CA LEU A 93 3.21 3.06 11.10
C LEU A 93 3.89 1.79 11.61
N GLU A 94 4.04 0.81 10.74
CA GLU A 94 4.59 -0.50 11.06
C GLU A 94 5.79 -0.85 10.16
N CYS A 95 6.92 -1.15 10.78
CA CYS A 95 8.10 -1.64 10.05
C CYS A 95 7.96 -3.15 9.79
N GLN A 96 7.06 -3.52 8.87
CA GLN A 96 6.74 -4.92 8.54
C GLN A 96 6.41 -5.09 7.05
N ASP A 97 6.57 -6.33 6.56
CA ASP A 97 6.08 -6.69 5.23
C ASP A 97 4.56 -6.89 5.28
N PHE A 98 3.82 -5.99 4.66
CA PHE A 98 2.35 -6.00 4.62
C PHE A 98 1.78 -7.34 4.15
N LEU A 99 2.46 -8.04 3.24
CA LEU A 99 2.03 -9.36 2.76
C LEU A 99 2.09 -10.45 3.84
N THR A 100 2.86 -10.24 4.91
CA THR A 100 2.94 -11.21 6.02
C THR A 100 1.90 -10.95 7.11
N VAL A 101 1.41 -9.73 7.22
CA VAL A 101 0.43 -9.32 8.25
C VAL A 101 -0.98 -9.17 7.69
N SER A 102 -1.10 -9.08 6.36
CA SER A 102 -2.40 -9.00 5.69
C SER A 102 -3.23 -10.27 5.94
N PRO A 103 -4.56 -10.14 6.11
CA PRO A 103 -5.49 -11.23 6.42
C PRO A 103 -5.62 -12.30 5.33
N ASN A 104 -4.81 -12.25 4.30
CA ASN A 104 -4.79 -13.22 3.19
C ASN A 104 -4.13 -14.57 3.50
N ARG A 105 -3.56 -14.76 4.67
CA ARG A 105 -3.26 -16.13 5.10
C ARG A 105 -4.57 -16.89 5.09
N VAL A 106 -4.69 -17.80 4.14
CA VAL A 106 -5.77 -18.79 4.09
C VAL A 106 -5.64 -19.65 5.34
N ASP A 107 -6.08 -19.11 6.44
CA ASP A 107 -6.42 -19.86 7.59
C ASP A 107 -7.76 -20.50 7.24
N LEU A 108 -7.71 -21.75 6.79
CA LEU A 108 -8.89 -22.56 6.42
C LEU A 108 -9.96 -22.59 7.53
N PHE A 109 -9.63 -22.08 8.71
CA PHE A 109 -10.49 -22.01 9.89
C PHE A 109 -11.01 -20.61 10.24
N SER A 110 -10.55 -19.55 9.58
CA SER A 110 -11.04 -18.18 9.79
C SER A 110 -11.99 -17.73 8.68
N VAL A 111 -13.00 -18.55 8.39
CA VAL A 111 -14.15 -18.13 7.60
C VAL A 111 -14.89 -17.06 8.40
N GLY A 112 -14.63 -15.78 8.09
CA GLY A 112 -15.40 -14.67 8.66
C GLY A 112 -14.63 -13.46 9.18
N ASN A 113 -13.32 -13.53 9.40
CA ASN A 113 -12.52 -12.38 9.84
C ASN A 113 -11.67 -11.82 8.68
N ARG A 114 -12.33 -11.20 7.69
CA ARG A 114 -11.67 -10.19 6.87
C ARG A 114 -11.40 -9.00 7.79
N ALA A 115 -10.15 -8.71 8.06
CA ALA A 115 -9.79 -7.48 8.76
C ALA A 115 -9.93 -6.31 7.76
N GLU A 116 -11.18 -6.00 7.39
CA GLU A 116 -11.55 -4.83 6.61
C GLU A 116 -11.37 -3.60 7.50
N PHE A 117 -10.27 -2.87 7.35
CA PHE A 117 -9.94 -1.77 8.26
C PHE A 117 -9.69 -0.44 7.55
N ALA A 118 -9.55 -0.42 6.22
CA ALA A 118 -9.31 0.79 5.46
C ALA A 118 -10.51 1.18 4.60
N ASP A 119 -10.88 2.45 4.63
CA ASP A 119 -11.87 3.04 3.73
C ASP A 119 -11.24 3.33 2.37
N LEU A 120 -9.98 3.78 2.37
CA LEU A 120 -9.18 4.01 1.18
C LEU A 120 -7.86 3.25 1.26
N VAL A 121 -7.41 2.72 0.13
CA VAL A 121 -6.03 2.29 -0.06
C VAL A 121 -5.41 3.15 -1.15
N ILE A 122 -4.25 3.76 -0.86
CA ILE A 122 -3.44 4.51 -1.81
C ILE A 122 -2.05 3.87 -1.86
N ALA A 123 -1.57 3.47 -3.05
CA ALA A 123 -0.36 2.67 -3.12
C ALA A 123 0.45 2.88 -4.40
N ASN A 124 1.77 2.78 -4.24
CA ASN A 124 2.73 2.54 -5.31
C ASN A 124 3.54 1.27 -4.95
N PRO A 125 2.97 0.07 -5.15
CA PRO A 125 3.58 -1.17 -4.67
C PRO A 125 4.89 -1.48 -5.38
N PRO A 126 5.84 -2.21 -4.75
CA PRO A 126 7.13 -2.51 -5.32
C PRO A 126 7.02 -3.36 -6.59
N TYR A 127 7.74 -2.94 -7.65
CA TYR A 127 7.78 -3.64 -8.95
C TYR A 127 8.92 -4.66 -8.98
N VAL A 128 8.84 -5.70 -8.14
CA VAL A 128 9.87 -6.74 -8.08
C VAL A 128 9.34 -8.05 -8.66
N ARG A 129 10.05 -8.58 -9.64
CA ARG A 129 9.78 -9.93 -10.13
C ARG A 129 10.15 -10.94 -9.04
N THR A 130 9.29 -11.91 -8.79
CA THR A 130 9.51 -12.94 -7.76
C THR A 130 10.81 -13.74 -7.96
N GLN A 131 11.36 -13.79 -9.17
CA GLN A 131 12.68 -14.36 -9.43
C GLN A 131 13.82 -13.70 -8.60
N VAL A 132 13.64 -12.44 -8.20
CA VAL A 132 14.60 -11.70 -7.36
C VAL A 132 14.40 -12.01 -5.88
N LEU A 133 13.21 -12.47 -5.47
CA LEU A 133 12.87 -12.79 -4.09
C LEU A 133 13.40 -14.16 -3.62
N GLY A 134 13.87 -15.00 -4.54
CA GLY A 134 14.28 -16.36 -4.27
C GLY A 134 13.11 -17.38 -4.28
N ALA A 135 13.43 -18.63 -4.56
CA ALA A 135 12.44 -19.70 -4.77
C ALA A 135 11.52 -19.93 -3.56
N GLN A 136 12.08 -19.90 -2.34
CA GLN A 136 11.33 -20.17 -1.12
C GLN A 136 10.25 -19.10 -0.86
N LYS A 137 10.60 -17.81 -0.94
CA LYS A 137 9.62 -16.72 -0.74
C LYS A 137 8.56 -16.70 -1.86
N THR A 138 8.96 -17.04 -3.10
CA THR A 138 8.04 -17.17 -4.22
C THR A 138 7.02 -18.29 -4.02
N GLN A 139 7.46 -19.47 -3.57
CA GLN A 139 6.58 -20.59 -3.26
C GLN A 139 5.63 -20.27 -2.10
N GLN A 140 6.13 -19.61 -1.07
CA GLN A 140 5.30 -19.17 0.06
C GLN A 140 4.19 -18.22 -0.41
N LEU A 141 4.52 -17.18 -1.19
CA LEU A 141 3.53 -16.26 -1.75
C LEU A 141 2.54 -16.96 -2.69
N ALA A 142 3.01 -17.89 -3.52
CA ALA A 142 2.15 -18.70 -4.37
C ALA A 142 1.10 -19.46 -3.55
N HIS A 143 1.54 -20.11 -2.48
CA HIS A 143 0.68 -20.84 -1.57
C HIS A 143 -0.29 -19.91 -0.84
N ASP A 144 0.22 -18.84 -0.20
CA ASP A 144 -0.57 -17.94 0.66
C ASP A 144 -1.66 -17.17 -0.13
N PHE A 145 -1.41 -16.89 -1.41
CA PHE A 145 -2.34 -16.18 -2.29
C PHE A 145 -2.99 -17.05 -3.38
N ASN A 146 -2.82 -18.37 -3.30
CA ASN A 146 -3.35 -19.35 -4.27
C ASN A 146 -3.02 -18.98 -5.74
N LEU A 147 -1.77 -18.56 -5.98
CA LEU A 147 -1.28 -18.14 -7.29
C LEU A 147 -0.50 -19.26 -7.97
N THR A 148 -0.58 -19.36 -9.31
CA THR A 148 0.13 -20.35 -10.12
C THR A 148 0.95 -19.68 -11.21
N GLY A 149 2.04 -20.32 -11.64
CA GLY A 149 2.88 -19.83 -12.73
C GLY A 149 3.96 -18.83 -12.31
N LYS A 150 4.34 -17.93 -13.22
CA LYS A 150 5.30 -16.85 -12.93
C LYS A 150 4.58 -15.73 -12.19
N ILE A 151 4.84 -15.63 -10.90
CA ILE A 151 4.21 -14.64 -10.04
C ILE A 151 5.02 -13.35 -10.10
N ASP A 152 4.33 -12.22 -10.23
CA ASP A 152 4.86 -10.88 -9.99
C ASP A 152 4.36 -10.42 -8.61
N LEU A 153 5.20 -9.74 -7.83
CA LEU A 153 4.85 -9.27 -6.48
C LEU A 153 3.62 -8.34 -6.48
N TYR A 154 3.34 -7.73 -7.60
CA TYR A 154 2.17 -6.88 -7.80
C TYR A 154 0.84 -7.60 -7.48
N TYR A 155 0.69 -8.87 -7.91
CA TYR A 155 -0.57 -9.61 -7.70
C TYR A 155 -0.86 -9.89 -6.21
N PRO A 156 0.07 -10.43 -5.40
CA PRO A 156 -0.12 -10.55 -3.96
C PRO A 156 -0.46 -9.22 -3.29
N PHE A 157 0.22 -8.12 -3.67
CA PHE A 157 -0.12 -6.80 -3.15
C PHE A 157 -1.53 -6.37 -3.51
N LEU A 158 -1.96 -6.53 -4.76
CA LEU A 158 -3.30 -6.17 -5.19
C LEU A 158 -4.37 -6.94 -4.41
N MET A 159 -4.18 -8.26 -4.24
CA MET A 159 -5.09 -9.09 -3.45
C MET A 159 -5.11 -8.66 -1.97
N ALA A 160 -3.94 -8.42 -1.37
CA ALA A 160 -3.84 -7.99 0.01
C ALA A 160 -4.50 -6.63 0.24
N MET A 161 -4.30 -5.68 -0.68
CA MET A 161 -4.93 -4.35 -0.65
C MET A 161 -6.45 -4.44 -0.74
N THR A 162 -6.98 -5.26 -1.67
CA THR A 162 -8.43 -5.43 -1.81
C THR A 162 -9.07 -6.09 -0.60
N ASN A 163 -8.36 -6.98 0.09
CA ASN A 163 -8.87 -7.62 1.30
C ASN A 163 -8.77 -6.73 2.55
N ALA A 164 -7.91 -5.71 2.54
CA ALA A 164 -7.84 -4.71 3.61
C ALA A 164 -8.95 -3.66 3.51
N LEU A 165 -9.58 -3.51 2.35
CA LEU A 165 -10.66 -2.56 2.14
C LEU A 165 -11.95 -3.00 2.83
N LYS A 166 -12.59 -2.06 3.50
CA LYS A 166 -13.97 -2.19 3.93
C LYS A 166 -14.90 -2.32 2.72
N LYS A 167 -16.07 -2.88 2.93
CA LYS A 167 -17.09 -2.97 1.88
C LYS A 167 -17.43 -1.57 1.34
N GLY A 168 -17.28 -1.35 0.04
CA GLY A 168 -17.45 -0.05 -0.61
C GLY A 168 -16.22 0.84 -0.54
N GLY A 169 -15.12 0.39 0.03
CA GLY A 169 -13.85 1.13 0.06
C GLY A 169 -13.23 1.29 -1.33
N LEU A 170 -12.33 2.28 -1.48
CA LEU A 170 -11.72 2.65 -2.75
C LEU A 170 -10.23 2.33 -2.78
N LEU A 171 -9.74 1.88 -3.95
CA LEU A 171 -8.35 1.54 -4.21
C LEU A 171 -7.76 2.44 -5.28
N GLY A 172 -6.74 3.22 -4.94
CA GLY A 172 -5.91 3.98 -5.86
C GLY A 172 -4.51 3.41 -5.95
N VAL A 173 -4.11 2.92 -7.11
CA VAL A 173 -2.80 2.29 -7.31
C VAL A 173 -2.05 2.94 -8.47
N ILE A 174 -0.79 3.29 -8.23
CA ILE A 174 0.16 3.58 -9.29
C ILE A 174 0.69 2.24 -9.81
N THR A 175 0.62 2.04 -11.11
CA THR A 175 1.13 0.82 -11.73
C THR A 175 1.88 1.14 -13.02
N SER A 176 2.82 0.27 -13.39
CA SER A 176 3.50 0.41 -14.68
C SER A 176 2.53 0.08 -15.83
N ASN A 177 2.70 0.75 -16.98
CA ASN A 177 1.88 0.51 -18.17
C ASN A 177 1.93 -0.94 -18.71
N ARG A 178 2.88 -1.76 -18.25
CA ARG A 178 2.99 -3.18 -18.62
C ARG A 178 1.78 -4.02 -18.21
N TYR A 179 1.04 -3.59 -17.18
CA TYR A 179 -0.15 -4.29 -16.69
C TYR A 179 -1.43 -3.89 -17.43
N ILE A 180 -1.35 -2.87 -18.28
CA ILE A 180 -2.50 -2.34 -19.05
C ILE A 180 -2.46 -2.86 -20.50
N SER A 181 -1.30 -3.33 -20.97
CA SER A 181 -1.05 -3.76 -22.35
C SER A 181 -0.83 -5.27 -22.42
N THR A 182 -1.84 -6.06 -22.12
CA THR A 182 -1.91 -7.50 -22.45
C THR A 182 -2.99 -7.77 -23.45
#